data_3641fafef71c4dbcee8e2c53e969df67
#
_entry.id   3641fafef71c4dbcee8e2c53e969df67
#
_cell.length_a   1.000
_cell.length_b   1.000
_cell.length_c   1.000
_cell.angle_alpha   90.00
_cell.angle_beta   90.00
_cell.angle_gamma   90.00
#
_symmetry.space_group_name_H-M   'P 1'
#
loop_
_entity.id
_entity.type
_entity.pdbx_description
1 polymer ?
#
loop_
_entity_poly.entity_id
_entity_poly.type
_entity_poly.pdbx_seq_one_letter_code
_entity_poly.pdbx_strand_id
1 'polypeptide(L)'
;MSCWATIQDYALRSIGIGERLLPRDDFTLCQQFTLIGSGLIWNIYFGLLALIAGFVCAHLAALGKASQNPIINKAANWFILVFRGSPLFIQFFLAYFVFLKLKQLGLFPWLTSAQAGALVVLVLNTAAYSGEIMFGALKSIPRGDIEAAAAYGLTGWKRFRRITWPTMLRLAWPAYT
;
A
#
# COMPACT_ATOMS: atom_id res chain seq x y z
N MET A 1 15.30 -36.21 -7.10
CA MET A 1 14.48 -35.57 -8.16
C MET A 1 15.41 -34.73 -9.05
N SER A 2 15.17 -34.68 -10.35
CA SER A 2 15.93 -33.73 -11.19
C SER A 2 15.50 -32.31 -10.88
N CYS A 3 16.39 -31.32 -11.04
CA CYS A 3 16.05 -29.91 -10.82
C CYS A 3 14.87 -29.47 -11.68
N TRP A 4 14.74 -29.96 -12.89
CA TRP A 4 13.62 -29.66 -13.77
C TRP A 4 12.28 -30.16 -13.23
N ALA A 5 12.22 -31.36 -12.69
CA ALA A 5 11.00 -31.87 -12.05
C ALA A 5 10.61 -31.01 -10.82
N THR A 6 11.60 -30.62 -10.02
CA THR A 6 11.35 -29.69 -8.88
C THR A 6 10.75 -28.37 -9.34
N ILE A 7 11.26 -27.78 -10.41
CA ILE A 7 10.74 -26.53 -10.96
C ILE A 7 9.30 -26.71 -11.46
N GLN A 8 9.02 -27.76 -12.21
CA GLN A 8 7.68 -28.03 -12.73
C GLN A 8 6.63 -28.20 -11.62
N ASP A 9 6.99 -28.93 -10.56
CA ASP A 9 6.06 -29.26 -9.49
C ASP A 9 5.84 -28.11 -8.50
N TYR A 10 6.85 -27.28 -8.28
CA TYR A 10 6.86 -26.33 -7.15
C TYR A 10 7.00 -24.85 -7.54
N ALA A 11 7.40 -24.52 -8.79
CA ALA A 11 7.67 -23.12 -9.16
C ALA A 11 6.45 -22.19 -9.03
N LEU A 12 5.26 -22.70 -9.37
CA LEU A 12 4.02 -21.93 -9.35
C LEU A 12 3.19 -22.10 -8.07
N ARG A 13 3.77 -22.73 -7.07
CA ARG A 13 3.10 -22.99 -5.78
C ARG A 13 2.59 -21.71 -5.11
N SER A 14 3.32 -20.62 -5.22
CA SER A 14 2.93 -19.34 -4.63
C SER A 14 1.60 -18.82 -5.15
N ILE A 15 1.19 -19.20 -6.36
CA ILE A 15 -0.11 -18.84 -6.95
C ILE A 15 -1.15 -19.97 -6.82
N GLY A 16 -0.88 -20.97 -5.98
CA GLY A 16 -1.81 -22.06 -5.70
C GLY A 16 -1.77 -23.21 -6.70
N ILE A 17 -0.79 -23.24 -7.61
CA ILE A 17 -0.58 -24.30 -8.59
C ILE A 17 0.64 -25.13 -8.18
N GLY A 18 0.48 -26.44 -8.09
CA GLY A 18 1.53 -27.38 -7.72
C GLY A 18 1.58 -27.74 -6.24
N GLU A 19 2.50 -28.63 -5.88
CA GLU A 19 2.65 -29.14 -4.54
C GLU A 19 3.40 -28.18 -3.59
N ARG A 20 3.19 -28.37 -2.30
CA ARG A 20 3.80 -27.55 -1.26
C ARG A 20 5.21 -28.07 -0.92
N LEU A 21 6.25 -27.34 -1.32
CA LEU A 21 7.62 -27.61 -0.91
C LEU A 21 7.81 -27.19 0.55
N LEU A 22 7.91 -28.14 1.47
CA LEU A 22 8.16 -27.87 2.88
C LEU A 22 9.67 -27.79 3.13
N PRO A 23 10.15 -26.84 3.94
CA PRO A 23 11.54 -26.78 4.34
C PRO A 23 11.97 -28.11 5.01
N ARG A 24 13.12 -28.65 4.57
CA ARG A 24 13.79 -29.83 5.14
C ARG A 24 15.28 -29.49 5.29
N ASP A 25 15.95 -30.17 6.16
CA ASP A 25 17.38 -29.92 6.46
C ASP A 25 18.28 -30.31 5.28
N ASP A 26 17.79 -31.16 4.38
CA ASP A 26 18.53 -31.72 3.24
C ASP A 26 18.15 -31.11 1.88
N PHE A 27 17.68 -29.86 1.87
CA PHE A 27 17.30 -29.18 0.63
C PHE A 27 18.48 -29.02 -0.33
N THR A 28 18.30 -29.49 -1.57
CA THR A 28 19.23 -29.22 -2.65
C THR A 28 19.19 -27.73 -3.04
N LEU A 29 20.28 -27.23 -3.60
CA LEU A 29 20.34 -25.84 -4.09
C LEU A 29 19.17 -25.51 -5.05
N CYS A 30 18.82 -26.46 -5.92
CA CYS A 30 17.68 -26.30 -6.84
C CYS A 30 16.36 -26.07 -6.10
N GLN A 31 16.10 -26.84 -5.05
CA GLN A 31 14.89 -26.71 -4.24
C GLN A 31 14.86 -25.38 -3.49
N GLN A 32 16.00 -24.94 -2.96
CA GLN A 32 16.13 -23.63 -2.29
C GLN A 32 15.80 -22.48 -3.26
N PHE A 33 16.42 -22.47 -4.45
CA PHE A 33 16.14 -21.45 -5.46
C PHE A 33 14.70 -21.47 -5.95
N THR A 34 14.10 -22.66 -6.11
CA THR A 34 12.69 -22.78 -6.50
C THR A 34 11.77 -22.23 -5.43
N LEU A 35 12.05 -22.48 -4.14
CA LEU A 35 11.28 -21.95 -3.03
C LEU A 35 11.36 -20.42 -2.93
N ILE A 36 12.59 -19.88 -3.04
CA ILE A 36 12.82 -18.42 -3.03
C ILE A 36 12.13 -17.77 -4.22
N GLY A 37 12.30 -18.34 -5.43
CA GLY A 37 11.70 -17.82 -6.66
C GLY A 37 10.18 -17.83 -6.63
N SER A 38 9.57 -18.86 -6.04
CA SER A 38 8.11 -18.90 -5.86
C SER A 38 7.62 -17.83 -4.89
N GLY A 39 8.40 -17.50 -3.86
CA GLY A 39 8.10 -16.41 -2.94
C GLY A 39 8.17 -15.02 -3.58
N LEU A 40 9.06 -14.85 -4.57
CA LEU A 40 9.22 -13.60 -5.32
C LEU A 40 7.93 -13.19 -6.03
N ILE A 41 7.19 -14.14 -6.60
CA ILE A 41 5.90 -13.89 -7.27
C ILE A 41 4.90 -13.23 -6.31
N TRP A 42 4.81 -13.74 -5.08
CA TRP A 42 3.95 -13.15 -4.04
C TRP A 42 4.42 -11.76 -3.62
N ASN A 43 5.72 -11.54 -3.46
CA ASN A 43 6.25 -10.23 -3.12
C ASN A 43 5.93 -9.19 -4.19
N ILE A 44 6.08 -9.53 -5.48
CA ILE A 44 5.70 -8.66 -6.59
C ILE A 44 4.20 -8.38 -6.58
N TYR A 45 3.37 -9.42 -6.42
CA TYR A 45 1.91 -9.28 -6.39
C TYR A 45 1.44 -8.35 -5.27
N PHE A 46 1.87 -8.61 -4.02
CA PHE A 46 1.50 -7.76 -2.89
C PHE A 46 2.08 -6.36 -2.99
N GLY A 47 3.32 -6.24 -3.46
CA GLY A 47 3.98 -4.96 -3.66
C GLY A 47 3.24 -4.09 -4.67
N LEU A 48 2.88 -4.63 -5.83
CA LEU A 48 2.14 -3.89 -6.86
C LEU A 48 0.73 -3.51 -6.39
N LEU A 49 0.00 -4.42 -5.78
CA LEU A 49 -1.34 -4.12 -5.26
C LEU A 49 -1.30 -3.09 -4.14
N ALA A 50 -0.37 -3.22 -3.21
CA ALA A 50 -0.20 -2.25 -2.13
C ALA A 50 0.22 -0.88 -2.65
N LEU A 51 1.09 -0.83 -3.66
CA LEU A 51 1.51 0.41 -4.31
C LEU A 51 0.33 1.11 -4.99
N ILE A 52 -0.41 0.40 -5.84
CA ILE A 52 -1.53 0.98 -6.60
C ILE A 52 -2.66 1.41 -5.66
N ALA A 53 -3.15 0.51 -4.82
CA ALA A 53 -4.24 0.82 -3.90
C ALA A 53 -3.81 1.83 -2.83
N GLY A 54 -2.61 1.69 -2.29
CA GLY A 54 -2.04 2.61 -1.31
C GLY A 54 -1.85 4.01 -1.88
N PHE A 55 -1.43 4.13 -3.15
CA PHE A 55 -1.30 5.42 -3.84
C PHE A 55 -2.66 6.12 -4.00
N VAL A 56 -3.71 5.39 -4.37
CA VAL A 56 -5.08 5.96 -4.43
C VAL A 56 -5.53 6.43 -3.05
N CYS A 57 -5.38 5.59 -2.03
CA CYS A 57 -5.74 5.94 -0.65
C CYS A 57 -4.89 7.10 -0.10
N ALA A 58 -3.63 7.21 -0.52
CA ALA A 58 -2.74 8.32 -0.14
C ALA A 58 -3.26 9.68 -0.61
N HIS A 59 -3.85 9.75 -1.81
CA HIS A 59 -4.48 10.98 -2.29
C HIS A 59 -5.64 11.40 -1.38
N LEU A 60 -6.48 10.44 -0.99
CA LEU A 60 -7.59 10.71 -0.07
C LEU A 60 -7.09 11.18 1.29
N ALA A 61 -6.05 10.54 1.83
CA ALA A 61 -5.43 10.93 3.09
C ALA A 61 -4.81 12.34 3.01
N ALA A 62 -4.08 12.66 1.93
CA ALA A 62 -3.49 13.98 1.72
C ALA A 62 -4.53 15.09 1.59
N LEU A 63 -5.59 14.86 0.81
CA LEU A 63 -6.70 15.79 0.65
C LEU A 63 -7.52 15.93 1.95
N GLY A 64 -7.73 14.83 2.67
CA GLY A 64 -8.37 14.84 3.98
C GLY A 64 -7.58 15.69 4.98
N LYS A 65 -6.25 15.54 5.00
CA LYS A 65 -5.36 16.34 5.84
C LYS A 65 -5.33 17.82 5.44
N ALA A 66 -5.57 18.14 4.17
CA ALA A 66 -5.68 19.51 3.67
C ALA A 66 -7.08 20.11 3.80
N SER A 67 -8.06 19.32 4.27
CA SER A 67 -9.45 19.74 4.38
C SER A 67 -9.64 20.84 5.43
N GLN A 68 -10.52 21.79 5.14
CA GLN A 68 -10.96 22.82 6.10
C GLN A 68 -11.95 22.26 7.13
N ASN A 69 -12.57 21.10 6.86
CA ASN A 69 -13.43 20.44 7.82
C ASN A 69 -12.60 19.84 8.96
N PRO A 70 -12.77 20.27 10.22
CA PRO A 70 -11.94 19.83 11.34
C PRO A 70 -12.06 18.34 11.64
N ILE A 71 -13.20 17.72 11.35
CA ILE A 71 -13.42 16.29 11.57
C ILE A 71 -12.61 15.49 10.57
N ILE A 72 -12.69 15.83 9.28
CA ILE A 72 -11.94 15.15 8.21
C ILE A 72 -10.43 15.34 8.42
N ASN A 73 -10.02 16.57 8.73
CA ASN A 73 -8.61 16.87 8.98
C ASN A 73 -8.07 16.05 10.18
N LYS A 74 -8.78 16.03 11.32
CA LYS A 74 -8.38 15.24 12.47
C LYS A 74 -8.31 13.74 12.14
N ALA A 75 -9.33 13.20 11.47
CA ALA A 75 -9.36 11.79 11.10
C ALA A 75 -8.16 11.40 10.19
N ALA A 76 -7.85 12.21 9.18
CA ALA A 76 -6.70 11.99 8.30
C ALA A 76 -5.36 12.11 9.06
N ASN A 77 -5.23 13.07 9.95
CA ASN A 77 -4.03 13.21 10.79
C ASN A 77 -3.84 12.01 11.72
N TRP A 78 -4.91 11.55 12.39
CA TRP A 78 -4.87 10.37 13.25
C TRP A 78 -4.51 9.11 12.47
N PHE A 79 -5.12 8.91 11.29
CA PHE A 79 -4.78 7.80 10.41
C PHE A 79 -3.28 7.79 10.08
N ILE A 80 -2.76 8.91 9.60
CA ILE A 80 -1.35 9.03 9.24
C ILE A 80 -0.44 8.83 10.46
N LEU A 81 -0.79 9.42 11.60
CA LEU A 81 -0.01 9.31 12.84
C LEU A 81 0.08 7.86 13.31
N VAL A 82 -1.03 7.14 13.36
CA VAL A 82 -1.07 5.75 13.84
C VAL A 82 -0.25 4.83 12.94
N PHE A 83 -0.46 4.89 11.62
CA PHE A 83 0.22 3.98 10.70
C PHE A 83 1.69 4.33 10.47
N ARG A 84 2.10 5.58 10.57
CA ARG A 84 3.52 5.96 10.51
C ARG A 84 4.23 5.84 11.85
N GLY A 85 3.53 6.01 12.95
CA GLY A 85 4.09 5.98 14.29
C GLY A 85 4.26 4.58 14.86
N SER A 86 3.71 3.55 14.22
CA SER A 86 3.83 2.16 14.65
C SER A 86 4.65 1.31 13.68
N PRO A 87 5.51 0.39 14.18
CA PRO A 87 6.24 -0.54 13.34
C PRO A 87 5.28 -1.45 12.54
N LEU A 88 5.59 -1.67 11.26
CA LEU A 88 4.77 -2.50 10.37
C LEU A 88 4.47 -3.88 10.95
N PHE A 89 5.45 -4.49 11.61
CA PHE A 89 5.29 -5.79 12.27
C PHE A 89 4.18 -5.78 13.33
N ILE A 90 4.12 -4.74 14.16
CA ILE A 90 3.06 -4.59 15.16
C ILE A 90 1.70 -4.41 14.50
N GLN A 91 1.64 -3.69 13.38
CA GLN A 91 0.41 -3.52 12.59
C GLN A 91 -0.12 -4.86 12.09
N PHE A 92 0.75 -5.77 11.60
CA PHE A 92 0.34 -7.11 11.19
C PHE A 92 -0.25 -7.92 12.34
N PHE A 93 0.41 -7.93 13.51
CA PHE A 93 -0.11 -8.63 14.69
C PHE A 93 -1.46 -8.09 15.15
N LEU A 94 -1.56 -6.77 15.28
CA LEU A 94 -2.81 -6.13 15.68
C LEU A 94 -3.95 -6.43 14.70
N ALA A 95 -3.68 -6.30 13.40
CA ALA A 95 -4.64 -6.62 12.35
C ALA A 95 -5.09 -8.09 12.41
N TYR A 96 -4.17 -9.01 12.63
CA TYR A 96 -4.50 -10.43 12.79
C TYR A 96 -5.49 -10.67 13.93
N PHE A 97 -5.24 -10.10 15.11
CA PHE A 97 -6.16 -10.23 16.25
C PHE A 97 -7.52 -9.56 16.00
N VAL A 98 -7.52 -8.36 15.40
CA VAL A 98 -8.75 -7.66 15.03
C VAL A 98 -9.57 -8.48 14.03
N PHE A 99 -8.94 -9.01 12.99
CA PHE A 99 -9.62 -9.81 11.97
C PHE A 99 -10.17 -11.14 12.52
N LEU A 100 -9.45 -11.77 13.45
CA LEU A 100 -9.97 -12.94 14.16
C LEU A 100 -11.25 -12.62 14.96
N LYS A 101 -11.26 -11.49 15.65
CA LYS A 101 -12.45 -11.04 16.39
C LYS A 101 -13.61 -10.69 15.46
N LEU A 102 -13.36 -10.04 14.34
CA LEU A 102 -14.37 -9.75 13.33
C LEU A 102 -14.97 -11.03 12.75
N LYS A 103 -14.14 -12.07 12.52
CA LYS A 103 -14.63 -13.38 12.08
C LYS A 103 -15.55 -14.03 13.12
N GLN A 104 -15.19 -13.98 14.40
CA GLN A 104 -16.02 -14.51 15.48
C GLN A 104 -17.39 -13.83 15.55
N LEU A 105 -17.47 -12.55 15.15
CA LEU A 105 -18.70 -11.77 15.04
C LEU A 105 -19.44 -11.99 13.71
N GLY A 106 -18.95 -12.86 12.82
CA GLY A 106 -19.52 -13.10 11.49
C GLY A 106 -19.29 -11.96 10.51
N LEU A 107 -18.43 -10.97 10.86
CA LEU A 107 -18.13 -9.80 10.03
C LEU A 107 -16.87 -10.07 9.20
N PHE A 108 -16.94 -9.72 7.89
CA PHE A 108 -15.81 -9.76 6.95
C PHE A 108 -14.97 -11.05 6.99
N PRO A 109 -15.56 -12.23 6.79
CA PRO A 109 -14.84 -13.50 6.91
C PRO A 109 -13.63 -13.64 5.96
N TRP A 110 -13.64 -12.92 4.83
CA TRP A 110 -12.55 -12.87 3.86
C TRP A 110 -11.27 -12.17 4.38
N LEU A 111 -11.38 -11.24 5.35
CA LEU A 111 -10.23 -10.59 5.96
C LEU A 111 -9.38 -11.53 6.82
N THR A 112 -9.90 -12.68 7.16
CA THR A 112 -9.18 -13.66 7.99
C THR A 112 -8.21 -14.55 7.21
N SER A 113 -8.22 -14.45 5.88
CA SER A 113 -7.14 -15.04 5.10
C SER A 113 -5.86 -14.24 5.33
N ALA A 114 -4.75 -14.94 5.56
CA ALA A 114 -3.45 -14.30 5.79
C ALA A 114 -3.08 -13.31 4.67
N GLN A 115 -3.46 -13.64 3.44
CA GLN A 115 -3.20 -12.85 2.24
C GLN A 115 -4.00 -11.54 2.24
N ALA A 116 -5.32 -11.61 2.45
CA ALA A 116 -6.17 -10.41 2.46
C ALA A 116 -5.81 -9.50 3.64
N GLY A 117 -5.58 -10.07 4.82
CA GLY A 117 -5.15 -9.32 5.99
C GLY A 117 -3.82 -8.59 5.78
N ALA A 118 -2.83 -9.30 5.22
CA ALA A 118 -1.54 -8.71 4.89
C ALA A 118 -1.66 -7.57 3.86
N LEU A 119 -2.46 -7.78 2.81
CA LEU A 119 -2.67 -6.77 1.77
C LEU A 119 -3.31 -5.49 2.35
N VAL A 120 -4.33 -5.63 3.20
CA VAL A 120 -4.98 -4.48 3.85
C VAL A 120 -3.97 -3.68 4.66
N VAL A 121 -3.15 -4.34 5.48
CA VAL A 121 -2.13 -3.65 6.29
C VAL A 121 -1.10 -2.94 5.41
N LEU A 122 -0.62 -3.59 4.34
CA LEU A 122 0.33 -3.00 3.40
C LEU A 122 -0.26 -1.77 2.69
N VAL A 123 -1.52 -1.85 2.25
CA VAL A 123 -2.22 -0.73 1.60
C VAL A 123 -2.36 0.45 2.57
N LEU A 124 -2.80 0.21 3.79
CA LEU A 124 -2.98 1.27 4.79
C LEU A 124 -1.65 1.92 5.20
N ASN A 125 -0.61 1.11 5.38
CA ASN A 125 0.73 1.60 5.68
C ASN A 125 1.29 2.45 4.52
N THR A 126 1.23 1.95 3.28
CA THR A 126 1.66 2.68 2.08
C THR A 126 0.86 3.97 1.92
N ALA A 127 -0.46 3.93 2.15
CA ALA A 127 -1.33 5.10 2.08
C ALA A 127 -0.93 6.19 3.10
N ALA A 128 -0.56 5.81 4.31
CA ALA A 128 -0.18 6.76 5.35
C ALA A 128 1.16 7.45 5.03
N TYR A 129 2.18 6.67 4.62
CA TYR A 129 3.49 7.23 4.24
C TYR A 129 3.40 8.11 3.00
N SER A 130 2.78 7.60 1.93
CA SER A 130 2.59 8.34 0.67
C SER A 130 1.67 9.54 0.84
N GLY A 131 0.65 9.44 1.69
CA GLY A 131 -0.28 10.53 2.00
C GLY A 131 0.42 11.73 2.66
N GLU A 132 1.37 11.47 3.56
CA GLU A 132 2.18 12.55 4.16
C GLU A 132 3.10 13.22 3.14
N ILE A 133 3.75 12.44 2.27
CA ILE A 133 4.59 12.96 1.18
C ILE A 133 3.76 13.85 0.27
N MET A 134 2.59 13.37 -0.16
CA MET A 134 1.68 14.14 -1.02
C MET A 134 1.14 15.40 -0.35
N PHE A 135 0.85 15.32 0.95
CA PHE A 135 0.42 16.50 1.70
C PHE A 135 1.54 17.56 1.80
N GLY A 136 2.78 17.13 2.04
CA GLY A 136 3.95 18.00 2.01
C GLY A 136 4.12 18.68 0.65
N ALA A 137 4.04 17.90 -0.43
CA ALA A 137 4.10 18.40 -1.81
C ALA A 137 2.96 19.39 -2.14
N LEU A 138 1.72 19.08 -1.67
CA LEU A 138 0.57 19.98 -1.84
C LEU A 138 0.81 21.34 -1.17
N LYS A 139 1.42 21.35 0.01
CA LYS A 139 1.78 22.60 0.71
C LYS A 139 2.92 23.38 0.05
N SER A 140 3.77 22.70 -0.70
CA SER A 140 4.93 23.29 -1.37
C SER A 140 4.57 23.90 -2.73
N ILE A 141 3.33 23.80 -3.19
CA ILE A 141 2.89 24.45 -4.44
C ILE A 141 2.98 25.98 -4.28
N PRO A 142 3.68 26.68 -5.20
CA PRO A 142 3.78 28.13 -5.14
C PRO A 142 2.41 28.81 -5.19
N ARG A 143 2.21 29.80 -4.34
CA ARG A 143 0.94 30.58 -4.33
C ARG A 143 0.68 31.25 -5.66
N GLY A 144 1.71 31.74 -6.32
CA GLY A 144 1.61 32.36 -7.64
C GLY A 144 0.98 31.46 -8.70
N ASP A 145 1.26 30.15 -8.67
CA ASP A 145 0.64 29.19 -9.61
C ASP A 145 -0.88 29.08 -9.38
N ILE A 146 -1.30 29.15 -8.11
CA ILE A 146 -2.71 29.09 -7.72
C ILE A 146 -3.44 30.38 -8.10
N GLU A 147 -2.79 31.54 -7.89
CA GLU A 147 -3.31 32.85 -8.21
C GLU A 147 -3.38 33.05 -9.74
N ALA A 148 -2.34 32.66 -10.48
CA ALA A 148 -2.35 32.66 -11.94
C ALA A 148 -3.47 31.79 -12.51
N ALA A 149 -3.65 30.58 -11.96
CA ALA A 149 -4.74 29.71 -12.35
C ALA A 149 -6.12 30.37 -12.13
N ALA A 150 -6.28 31.07 -11.00
CA ALA A 150 -7.52 31.80 -10.71
C ALA A 150 -7.75 32.98 -11.69
N ALA A 151 -6.70 33.70 -12.04
CA ALA A 151 -6.77 34.79 -13.04
C ALA A 151 -7.22 34.31 -14.43
N TYR A 152 -6.87 33.07 -14.80
CA TYR A 152 -7.38 32.39 -16.02
C TYR A 152 -8.76 31.73 -15.84
N GLY A 153 -9.46 32.00 -14.75
CA GLY A 153 -10.78 31.43 -14.49
C GLY A 153 -10.80 29.96 -14.11
N LEU A 154 -9.63 29.37 -13.77
CA LEU A 154 -9.54 27.98 -13.30
C LEU A 154 -9.84 27.93 -11.80
N THR A 155 -11.07 27.53 -11.45
CA THR A 155 -11.53 27.40 -10.07
C THR A 155 -11.94 25.96 -9.72
N GLY A 156 -11.99 25.64 -8.43
CA GLY A 156 -12.50 24.35 -7.93
C GLY A 156 -11.82 23.14 -8.58
N TRP A 157 -12.64 22.19 -9.07
CA TRP A 157 -12.16 20.95 -9.68
C TRP A 157 -11.30 21.16 -10.93
N LYS A 158 -11.59 22.18 -11.74
CA LYS A 158 -10.79 22.47 -12.95
C LYS A 158 -9.36 22.87 -12.58
N ARG A 159 -9.17 23.73 -11.56
CA ARG A 159 -7.86 24.09 -11.00
C ARG A 159 -7.16 22.88 -10.40
N PHE A 160 -7.89 22.09 -9.58
CA PHE A 160 -7.31 20.89 -8.97
C PHE A 160 -6.73 19.95 -10.02
N ARG A 161 -7.53 19.55 -11.02
CA ARG A 161 -7.12 18.57 -12.03
C ARG A 161 -5.99 19.06 -12.95
N ARG A 162 -6.01 20.36 -13.34
CA ARG A 162 -5.07 20.89 -14.33
C ARG A 162 -3.77 21.47 -13.75
N ILE A 163 -3.81 21.97 -12.54
CA ILE A 163 -2.69 22.67 -11.90
C ILE A 163 -2.27 21.97 -10.62
N THR A 164 -3.15 21.90 -9.62
CA THR A 164 -2.79 21.45 -8.27
C THR A 164 -2.30 20.02 -8.25
N TRP A 165 -3.05 19.09 -8.85
CA TRP A 165 -2.73 17.67 -8.83
C TRP A 165 -1.47 17.30 -9.62
N PRO A 166 -1.25 17.76 -10.88
CA PRO A 166 -0.02 17.49 -11.61
C PRO A 166 1.21 18.10 -10.93
N THR A 167 1.10 19.33 -10.39
CA THR A 167 2.19 19.99 -9.67
C THR A 167 2.52 19.26 -8.38
N MET A 168 1.50 18.84 -7.61
CA MET A 168 1.69 18.03 -6.40
C MET A 168 2.45 16.74 -6.71
N LEU A 169 2.07 16.00 -7.76
CA LEU A 169 2.76 14.76 -8.15
C LEU A 169 4.22 15.03 -8.54
N ARG A 170 4.47 16.09 -9.29
CA ARG A 170 5.83 16.46 -9.68
C ARG A 170 6.70 16.80 -8.47
N LEU A 171 6.16 17.52 -7.50
CA LEU A 171 6.86 17.88 -6.26
C LEU A 171 7.02 16.71 -5.30
N ALA A 172 6.08 15.73 -5.32
CA ALA A 172 6.17 14.53 -4.51
C ALA A 172 7.18 13.51 -5.05
N TRP A 173 7.43 13.51 -6.37
CA TRP A 173 8.25 12.50 -7.04
C TRP A 173 9.64 12.28 -6.42
N PRO A 174 10.44 13.33 -6.10
CA PRO A 174 11.76 13.14 -5.49
C PRO A 174 11.74 12.41 -4.13
N ALA A 175 10.62 12.42 -3.43
CA ALA A 175 10.49 11.71 -2.16
C ALA A 175 10.13 10.22 -2.32
N TYR A 176 9.83 9.78 -3.54
CA TYR A 176 9.58 8.37 -3.89
C TYR A 176 10.81 7.69 -4.51
N THR A 177 11.80 8.43 -4.93
CA THR A 177 13.05 7.95 -5.54
C THR A 177 14.22 8.04 -4.57
#